data_c10c6a8032224098940cacc3a9af9fb6
#
_entry.id   c10c6a8032224098940cacc3a9af9fb6
#
_cell.length_a   1.000
_cell.length_b   1.000
_cell.length_c   1.000
_cell.angle_alpha   90.00
_cell.angle_beta   90.00
_cell.angle_gamma   90.00
#
_symmetry.space_group_name_H-M   'P 1'
#
loop_
_entity.id
_entity.type
_entity.pdbx_description
1 polymer ?
#
loop_
_entity_poly.entity_id
_entity_poly.type
_entity_poly.pdbx_seq_one_letter_code
_entity_poly.pdbx_strand_id
1 'polypeptide(L)'
;IVGKSPRYCNPLPMVTGERASASGDVTVIRDNGKYYMYCTGGGAWVSDNLVDWTLRHVDSVPVAPHVVKYNGAFYMCGNDGPLFKADSPLGPFTKIGDWQNTPDVAGGWNGPFDMDIFIDDDNQPYLYYPGRGVSGIYVVPLDPDDLTRFAGPPKHLFGFESDHVWERYGEMNEYTDVAWIEGPWLQKHQGTYYLEYSASGTQWKTYAEGYYTAKSPLGPFTYAPNNPLLRRTGGLVTGTAHGSIVEGPDGRLWQFYTIVLSNPPGGRRIGMDPVKIGKDGTLSIRVTDTPQWAPGVVADPTEDGDSGSIPLSLNKVRAMNAESRFSSEQPGHEAAYAVDDSSGTWWEPSPTDAQPTLTLDLGSATRFDVVQLFRVDSVRLLFTARGRFGRRAAPPAPAAGTASASALPRTDAYQYRIDVSTDGTAFTTVLDQSANAVPRNTIFEELPPTRCRFVRLTMLNWPRTIPLGIIELTVFGRADGSLPAAVPIPAVP
;
A
#
# COMPACT_ATOMS: atom_id res chain seq x y z
N ILE A 1 -0.17 -21.19 14.55
CA ILE A 1 0.07 -19.73 14.61
C ILE A 1 -1.22 -19.10 15.12
N VAL A 2 -1.46 -19.20 16.42
CA VAL A 2 -2.65 -18.62 17.05
C VAL A 2 -2.49 -17.09 17.06
N GLY A 3 -3.47 -16.35 16.53
CA GLY A 3 -3.54 -14.90 16.59
C GLY A 3 -2.89 -14.14 15.42
N LYS A 4 -2.48 -14.80 14.34
CA LYS A 4 -1.99 -14.14 13.11
C LYS A 4 -3.07 -14.15 12.04
N SER A 5 -3.13 -13.06 11.26
CA SER A 5 -4.07 -12.94 10.15
C SER A 5 -3.77 -13.99 9.07
N PRO A 6 -4.74 -14.86 8.72
CA PRO A 6 -4.50 -15.90 7.72
C PRO A 6 -4.46 -15.35 6.30
N ARG A 7 -5.06 -14.18 6.08
CA ARG A 7 -5.15 -13.51 4.80
C ARG A 7 -4.76 -12.03 4.92
N TYR A 8 -4.42 -11.44 3.79
CA TYR A 8 -4.30 -9.99 3.64
C TYR A 8 -5.11 -9.53 2.43
N CYS A 9 -5.35 -8.24 2.34
CA CYS A 9 -5.97 -7.61 1.18
C CYS A 9 -5.33 -6.24 0.94
N ASN A 10 -4.95 -5.96 -0.30
CA ASN A 10 -4.44 -4.65 -0.68
C ASN A 10 -5.58 -3.62 -0.78
N PRO A 11 -5.34 -2.35 -0.39
CA PRO A 11 -4.17 -1.85 0.33
C PRO A 11 -4.06 -2.43 1.74
N LEU A 12 -2.83 -2.59 2.24
CA LEU A 12 -2.57 -3.16 3.57
C LEU A 12 -3.18 -2.29 4.69
N PRO A 13 -3.75 -2.90 5.76
CA PRO A 13 -4.37 -2.19 6.87
C PRO A 13 -3.34 -1.65 7.86
N MET A 14 -2.53 -0.68 7.43
CA MET A 14 -1.45 -0.12 8.23
C MET A 14 -1.97 0.73 9.38
N VAL A 15 -1.40 0.55 10.58
CA VAL A 15 -1.64 1.42 11.72
C VAL A 15 -1.04 2.78 11.45
N THR A 16 -1.80 3.85 11.70
CA THR A 16 -1.33 5.25 11.61
C THR A 16 -1.18 5.84 13.00
N GLY A 17 -0.32 6.84 13.14
CA GLY A 17 -0.13 7.60 14.38
C GLY A 17 -0.19 9.10 14.11
N GLU A 18 -0.12 9.93 15.16
CA GLU A 18 -0.13 11.39 15.02
C GLU A 18 0.96 11.93 14.08
N ARG A 19 2.11 11.27 14.05
CA ARG A 19 3.31 11.66 13.28
C ARG A 19 3.78 10.60 12.30
N ALA A 20 3.07 9.50 12.16
CA ALA A 20 3.43 8.40 11.27
C ALA A 20 2.23 7.95 10.44
N SER A 21 2.42 7.91 9.12
CA SER A 21 1.43 7.38 8.18
C SER A 21 2.16 6.59 7.09
N ALA A 22 1.77 5.33 6.87
CA ALA A 22 2.30 4.56 5.76
C ALA A 22 1.76 5.15 4.44
N SER A 23 2.58 5.90 3.74
CA SER A 23 2.14 6.66 2.56
C SER A 23 2.95 6.41 1.29
N GLY A 24 3.73 5.34 1.22
CA GLY A 24 4.47 4.95 0.03
C GLY A 24 5.98 5.09 0.13
N ASP A 25 6.68 4.90 -0.98
CA ASP A 25 8.13 4.90 -1.08
C ASP A 25 8.73 3.94 -0.04
N VAL A 26 8.38 2.66 -0.16
CA VAL A 26 8.51 1.69 0.92
C VAL A 26 9.80 0.87 0.82
N THR A 27 10.55 0.82 1.90
CA THR A 27 11.66 -0.12 2.10
C THR A 27 11.31 -1.12 3.18
N VAL A 28 11.46 -2.42 2.88
CA VAL A 28 11.31 -3.49 3.86
C VAL A 28 12.61 -4.27 3.96
N ILE A 29 13.12 -4.41 5.18
CA ILE A 29 14.29 -5.22 5.48
C ILE A 29 13.94 -6.37 6.43
N ARG A 30 14.72 -7.44 6.38
CA ARG A 30 14.63 -8.57 7.31
C ARG A 30 15.87 -8.59 8.22
N ASP A 31 15.65 -8.68 9.51
CA ASP A 31 16.71 -8.86 10.49
C ASP A 31 16.25 -9.73 11.67
N ASN A 32 17.05 -10.73 12.03
CA ASN A 32 16.79 -11.63 13.16
C ASN A 32 15.36 -12.23 13.15
N GLY A 33 14.89 -12.65 11.97
CA GLY A 33 13.58 -13.28 11.79
C GLY A 33 12.38 -12.32 11.87
N LYS A 34 12.62 -11.02 11.95
CA LYS A 34 11.59 -9.97 11.90
C LYS A 34 11.73 -9.11 10.66
N TYR A 35 10.65 -8.47 10.30
CA TYR A 35 10.56 -7.52 9.19
C TYR A 35 10.38 -6.11 9.71
N TYR A 36 11.08 -5.17 9.10
CA TYR A 36 11.04 -3.75 9.43
C TYR A 36 10.73 -2.97 8.17
N MET A 37 9.63 -2.25 8.17
CA MET A 37 9.17 -1.44 7.04
C MET A 37 9.28 0.03 7.39
N TYR A 38 9.87 0.79 6.49
CA TYR A 38 9.96 2.26 6.55
C TYR A 38 9.30 2.82 5.30
N CYS A 39 8.66 3.98 5.43
CA CYS A 39 8.05 4.63 4.28
C CYS A 39 7.92 6.14 4.49
N THR A 40 7.67 6.85 3.42
CA THR A 40 7.29 8.26 3.50
C THR A 40 6.09 8.42 4.45
N GLY A 41 6.18 9.39 5.34
CA GLY A 41 5.20 9.62 6.40
C GLY A 41 5.74 9.36 7.82
N GLY A 42 6.93 8.78 7.92
CA GLY A 42 7.68 8.60 9.17
C GLY A 42 7.29 7.33 9.93
N GLY A 43 8.08 7.01 10.96
CA GLY A 43 7.93 5.79 11.76
C GLY A 43 8.50 4.54 11.09
N ALA A 44 8.45 3.44 11.83
CA ALA A 44 8.73 2.11 11.31
C ALA A 44 7.64 1.14 11.74
N TRP A 45 7.36 0.14 10.94
CA TRP A 45 6.43 -0.94 11.28
C TRP A 45 7.20 -2.25 11.39
N VAL A 46 6.90 -3.04 12.42
CA VAL A 46 7.55 -4.32 12.69
C VAL A 46 6.53 -5.44 12.52
N SER A 47 6.93 -6.50 11.83
CA SER A 47 6.12 -7.70 11.60
C SER A 47 6.94 -8.98 11.74
N ASP A 48 6.27 -10.08 12.09
CA ASP A 48 6.84 -11.43 12.03
C ASP A 48 6.39 -12.21 10.78
N ASN A 49 5.43 -11.66 10.01
CA ASN A 49 4.77 -12.40 8.93
C ASN A 49 4.41 -11.57 7.69
N LEU A 50 4.89 -10.33 7.58
CA LEU A 50 4.62 -9.37 6.52
C LEU A 50 3.16 -8.87 6.43
N VAL A 51 2.25 -9.34 7.26
CA VAL A 51 0.83 -8.97 7.24
C VAL A 51 0.43 -8.19 8.48
N ASP A 52 0.79 -8.70 9.66
CA ASP A 52 0.46 -8.07 10.93
C ASP A 52 1.57 -7.11 11.33
N TRP A 53 1.33 -5.81 11.15
CA TRP A 53 2.31 -4.76 11.38
C TRP A 53 2.02 -3.96 12.65
N THR A 54 3.04 -3.75 13.45
CA THR A 54 2.99 -2.91 14.65
C THR A 54 3.84 -1.67 14.45
N LEU A 55 3.22 -0.49 14.56
CA LEU A 55 3.94 0.79 14.48
C LEU A 55 4.92 0.95 15.65
N ARG A 56 6.13 1.40 15.33
CA ARG A 56 7.18 1.79 16.28
C ARG A 56 7.64 3.21 15.98
N HIS A 57 7.94 3.92 17.03
CA HIS A 57 8.55 5.24 16.90
C HIS A 57 9.99 5.10 16.44
N VAL A 58 10.34 5.81 15.39
CA VAL A 58 11.72 6.01 14.93
C VAL A 58 11.85 7.49 14.59
N ASP A 59 12.84 8.13 15.20
CA ASP A 59 13.10 9.55 14.95
C ASP A 59 13.67 9.76 13.55
N SER A 60 13.22 10.83 12.92
CA SER A 60 13.84 11.38 11.71
C SER A 60 13.85 10.45 10.48
N VAL A 61 12.80 9.61 10.31
CA VAL A 61 12.62 8.88 9.04
C VAL A 61 12.39 9.89 7.91
N PRO A 62 13.26 9.92 6.89
CA PRO A 62 13.16 10.89 5.79
C PRO A 62 12.00 10.57 4.83
N VAL A 63 11.81 11.41 3.83
CA VAL A 63 10.97 11.10 2.67
C VAL A 63 11.70 10.09 1.79
N ALA A 64 10.98 9.13 1.22
CA ALA A 64 11.53 8.03 0.44
C ALA A 64 12.73 7.37 1.16
N PRO A 65 12.49 6.79 2.36
CA PRO A 65 13.56 6.23 3.17
C PRO A 65 14.08 4.94 2.55
N HIS A 66 15.40 4.81 2.49
CA HIS A 66 16.07 3.56 2.25
C HIS A 66 16.84 3.13 3.49
N VAL A 67 16.75 1.85 3.87
CA VAL A 67 17.46 1.29 5.00
C VAL A 67 18.17 0.01 4.57
N VAL A 68 19.47 -0.08 4.89
CA VAL A 68 20.29 -1.25 4.57
C VAL A 68 21.11 -1.66 5.80
N LYS A 69 21.36 -2.96 5.94
CA LYS A 69 22.32 -3.50 6.93
C LYS A 69 23.68 -3.69 6.29
N TYR A 70 24.71 -3.08 6.88
CA TYR A 70 26.07 -3.20 6.40
C TYR A 70 27.04 -3.31 7.60
N ASN A 71 27.94 -4.31 7.58
CA ASN A 71 28.93 -4.56 8.63
C ASN A 71 28.36 -4.53 10.05
N GLY A 72 27.16 -5.12 10.23
CA GLY A 72 26.50 -5.26 11.52
C GLY A 72 25.71 -4.04 11.98
N ALA A 73 25.77 -2.91 11.28
CA ALA A 73 25.00 -1.70 11.56
C ALA A 73 23.93 -1.45 10.50
N PHE A 74 22.97 -0.58 10.81
CA PHE A 74 21.90 -0.15 9.91
C PHE A 74 22.17 1.27 9.44
N TYR A 75 22.03 1.49 8.14
CA TYR A 75 22.22 2.80 7.52
C TYR A 75 20.90 3.24 6.89
N MET A 76 20.54 4.49 7.12
CA MET A 76 19.31 5.08 6.59
C MET A 76 19.64 6.34 5.80
N CYS A 77 19.11 6.45 4.59
CA CYS A 77 19.13 7.66 3.78
C CYS A 77 17.73 7.95 3.22
N GLY A 78 17.56 9.09 2.58
CA GLY A 78 16.33 9.50 1.91
C GLY A 78 16.47 10.91 1.36
N ASN A 79 15.36 11.46 0.87
CA ASN A 79 15.36 12.73 0.17
C ASN A 79 15.84 13.89 1.03
N ASP A 80 16.67 14.77 0.42
CA ASP A 80 17.18 16.02 1.00
C ASP A 80 17.94 15.85 2.32
N GLY A 81 18.47 14.64 2.60
CA GLY A 81 19.06 14.31 3.89
C GLY A 81 20.47 13.71 3.82
N PRO A 82 21.17 13.71 4.98
CA PRO A 82 22.44 13.03 5.16
C PRO A 82 22.26 11.51 5.28
N LEU A 83 23.37 10.80 5.40
CA LEU A 83 23.37 9.40 5.82
C LEU A 83 23.32 9.30 7.35
N PHE A 84 22.46 8.41 7.84
CA PHE A 84 22.34 8.08 9.25
C PHE A 84 22.80 6.65 9.52
N LYS A 85 23.20 6.37 10.77
CA LYS A 85 23.62 5.04 11.24
C LYS A 85 23.00 4.70 12.58
N ALA A 86 22.71 3.41 12.79
CA ALA A 86 22.22 2.86 14.04
C ALA A 86 22.74 1.43 14.25
N ASP A 87 22.77 0.97 15.50
CA ASP A 87 23.08 -0.43 15.84
C ASP A 87 21.82 -1.34 15.83
N SER A 88 20.65 -0.74 15.68
CA SER A 88 19.36 -1.42 15.67
C SER A 88 18.51 -0.92 14.50
N PRO A 89 17.67 -1.77 13.88
CA PRO A 89 16.75 -1.34 12.82
C PRO A 89 15.70 -0.32 13.31
N LEU A 90 15.50 -0.19 14.61
CA LEU A 90 14.62 0.82 15.22
C LEU A 90 15.37 2.05 15.75
N GLY A 91 16.66 2.16 15.47
CA GLY A 91 17.47 3.28 15.91
C GLY A 91 18.00 3.13 17.35
N PRO A 92 18.40 4.26 17.99
CA PRO A 92 18.34 5.61 17.45
C PRO A 92 19.30 5.80 16.27
N PHE A 93 18.80 6.42 15.20
CA PHE A 93 19.60 6.76 14.03
C PHE A 93 20.31 8.10 14.25
N THR A 94 21.64 8.11 14.14
CA THR A 94 22.47 9.30 14.27
C THR A 94 23.08 9.69 12.93
N LYS A 95 23.09 10.98 12.62
CA LYS A 95 23.76 11.51 11.43
C LYS A 95 25.26 11.17 11.50
N ILE A 96 25.80 10.57 10.41
CA ILE A 96 27.23 10.29 10.29
C ILE A 96 27.94 11.25 9.31
N GLY A 97 27.24 11.79 8.33
CA GLY A 97 27.82 12.75 7.40
C GLY A 97 26.88 13.12 6.26
N ASP A 98 27.26 14.17 5.55
CA ASP A 98 26.69 14.54 4.28
C ASP A 98 27.47 13.85 3.15
N TRP A 99 26.84 13.68 1.98
CA TRP A 99 27.43 13.02 0.84
C TRP A 99 28.67 13.75 0.31
N GLN A 100 29.75 13.00 0.06
CA GLN A 100 31.08 13.51 -0.29
C GLN A 100 31.52 13.02 -1.67
N ASN A 101 32.41 13.80 -2.31
CA ASN A 101 32.91 13.54 -3.67
C ASN A 101 31.80 13.41 -4.71
N THR A 102 30.67 14.06 -4.45
CA THR A 102 29.52 14.06 -5.37
C THR A 102 29.84 14.93 -6.60
N PRO A 103 29.41 14.53 -7.81
CA PRO A 103 29.54 15.37 -8.98
C PRO A 103 28.60 16.58 -8.90
N ASP A 104 28.74 17.50 -9.85
CA ASP A 104 27.76 18.57 -10.07
C ASP A 104 26.49 18.03 -10.77
N VAL A 105 25.53 18.93 -11.02
CA VAL A 105 24.28 18.61 -11.72
C VAL A 105 24.53 18.05 -13.13
N ALA A 106 25.56 18.52 -13.83
CA ALA A 106 25.93 18.02 -15.16
C ALA A 106 26.44 16.58 -15.10
N GLY A 107 27.00 16.14 -13.93
CA GLY A 107 27.37 14.76 -13.64
C GLY A 107 26.21 13.90 -13.12
N GLY A 108 24.97 14.41 -13.11
CA GLY A 108 23.76 13.67 -12.74
C GLY A 108 23.38 13.73 -11.27
N TRP A 109 24.15 14.39 -10.40
CA TRP A 109 23.81 14.51 -8.99
C TRP A 109 23.02 15.80 -8.71
N ASN A 110 21.77 15.62 -8.28
CA ASN A 110 20.88 16.73 -7.93
C ASN A 110 20.58 16.79 -6.41
N GLY A 111 21.47 16.22 -5.61
CA GLY A 111 21.25 16.00 -4.19
C GLY A 111 20.65 14.62 -3.88
N PRO A 112 20.53 14.27 -2.59
CA PRO A 112 19.92 13.01 -2.16
C PRO A 112 18.45 12.95 -2.58
N PHE A 113 18.10 11.95 -3.41
CA PHE A 113 16.74 11.75 -3.89
C PHE A 113 16.53 10.28 -4.23
N ASP A 114 15.51 9.64 -3.66
CA ASP A 114 15.07 8.26 -3.93
C ASP A 114 16.24 7.25 -4.07
N MET A 115 17.11 7.21 -3.08
CA MET A 115 18.36 6.46 -3.15
C MET A 115 18.18 5.01 -2.71
N ASP A 116 18.93 4.10 -3.35
CA ASP A 116 19.10 2.70 -2.96
C ASP A 116 20.58 2.38 -2.73
N ILE A 117 20.93 1.86 -1.55
CA ILE A 117 22.28 1.35 -1.25
C ILE A 117 22.24 -0.17 -1.31
N PHE A 118 22.84 -0.73 -2.34
CA PHE A 118 22.97 -2.16 -2.51
C PHE A 118 24.36 -2.64 -2.06
N ILE A 119 24.39 -3.74 -1.31
CA ILE A 119 25.62 -4.40 -0.88
C ILE A 119 25.77 -5.69 -1.69
N ASP A 120 26.85 -5.79 -2.48
CA ASP A 120 27.09 -7.01 -3.29
C ASP A 120 27.74 -8.13 -2.44
N ASP A 121 27.84 -9.33 -3.01
CA ASP A 121 28.36 -10.54 -2.35
C ASP A 121 29.82 -10.40 -1.88
N ASP A 122 30.60 -9.53 -2.53
CA ASP A 122 31.97 -9.18 -2.14
C ASP A 122 32.07 -8.09 -1.06
N ASN A 123 30.93 -7.70 -0.48
CA ASN A 123 30.78 -6.64 0.49
C ASN A 123 31.05 -5.22 -0.04
N GLN A 124 31.07 -5.03 -1.39
CA GLN A 124 31.20 -3.72 -2.01
C GLN A 124 29.84 -3.00 -2.01
N PRO A 125 29.72 -1.82 -1.40
CA PRO A 125 28.50 -1.01 -1.45
C PRO A 125 28.41 -0.20 -2.76
N TYR A 126 27.21 -0.12 -3.31
CA TYR A 126 26.85 0.70 -4.47
C TYR A 126 25.66 1.58 -4.13
N LEU A 127 25.69 2.84 -4.59
CA LEU A 127 24.54 3.74 -4.49
C LEU A 127 23.90 3.87 -5.88
N TYR A 128 22.60 3.54 -5.94
CA TYR A 128 21.74 3.85 -7.09
C TYR A 128 20.91 5.08 -6.74
N TYR A 129 20.78 6.01 -7.69
CA TYR A 129 19.99 7.21 -7.49
C TYR A 129 19.48 7.76 -8.82
N PRO A 130 18.32 8.43 -8.86
CA PRO A 130 17.85 9.07 -10.07
C PRO A 130 18.47 10.44 -10.24
N GLY A 131 18.77 10.79 -11.50
CA GLY A 131 18.78 12.18 -11.91
C GLY A 131 17.33 12.71 -11.90
N ARG A 132 17.12 14.02 -11.97
CA ARG A 132 15.75 14.56 -11.96
C ARG A 132 15.00 14.35 -13.27
N GLY A 133 13.72 14.04 -13.17
CA GLY A 133 12.79 13.93 -14.28
C GLY A 133 13.20 12.83 -15.26
N VAL A 134 13.49 13.18 -16.49
CA VAL A 134 13.83 12.27 -17.59
C VAL A 134 15.25 11.72 -17.54
N SER A 135 16.10 12.23 -16.64
CA SER A 135 17.54 11.88 -16.61
C SER A 135 17.81 10.41 -16.31
N GLY A 136 16.89 9.74 -15.62
CA GLY A 136 16.99 8.31 -15.35
C GLY A 136 17.93 7.95 -14.20
N ILE A 137 18.43 6.71 -14.19
CA ILE A 137 19.13 6.10 -13.06
C ILE A 137 20.64 6.11 -13.28
N TYR A 138 21.35 6.42 -12.20
CA TYR A 138 22.80 6.40 -12.07
C TYR A 138 23.23 5.40 -11.01
N VAL A 139 24.46 4.91 -11.12
CA VAL A 139 25.12 4.10 -10.10
C VAL A 139 26.52 4.61 -9.82
N VAL A 140 26.94 4.54 -8.56
CA VAL A 140 28.31 4.81 -8.13
C VAL A 140 28.74 3.84 -7.06
N PRO A 141 29.99 3.30 -7.09
CA PRO A 141 30.53 2.58 -5.94
C PRO A 141 30.75 3.55 -4.77
N LEU A 142 30.41 3.10 -3.55
CA LEU A 142 30.73 3.84 -2.33
C LEU A 142 32.01 3.31 -1.71
N ASP A 143 32.67 4.15 -0.92
CA ASP A 143 33.83 3.77 -0.12
C ASP A 143 33.38 2.77 0.98
N PRO A 144 33.92 1.53 1.03
CA PRO A 144 33.52 0.54 2.04
C PRO A 144 33.78 0.96 3.49
N ASP A 145 34.74 1.86 3.71
CA ASP A 145 35.09 2.38 5.03
C ASP A 145 34.27 3.63 5.40
N ASP A 146 33.67 4.31 4.39
CA ASP A 146 32.87 5.52 4.58
C ASP A 146 31.74 5.61 3.54
N LEU A 147 30.56 5.06 3.86
CA LEU A 147 29.40 5.04 2.94
C LEU A 147 28.88 6.44 2.54
N THR A 148 29.36 7.52 3.18
CA THR A 148 29.02 8.89 2.73
C THR A 148 29.79 9.31 1.50
N ARG A 149 30.82 8.56 1.09
CA ARG A 149 31.80 8.96 0.07
C ARG A 149 31.63 8.18 -1.23
N PHE A 150 31.54 8.89 -2.34
CA PHE A 150 31.62 8.31 -3.68
C PHE A 150 33.06 7.85 -3.95
N ALA A 151 33.25 6.58 -4.28
CA ALA A 151 34.56 5.99 -4.54
C ALA A 151 34.99 6.09 -6.03
N GLY A 152 34.21 6.72 -6.86
CA GLY A 152 34.50 6.92 -8.28
C GLY A 152 33.49 7.84 -8.95
N PRO A 153 33.61 8.05 -10.27
CA PRO A 153 32.62 8.81 -11.00
C PRO A 153 31.32 8.00 -11.16
N PRO A 154 30.16 8.64 -11.03
CA PRO A 154 28.89 7.99 -11.32
C PRO A 154 28.79 7.54 -12.79
N LYS A 155 28.11 6.41 -12.99
CA LYS A 155 27.78 5.87 -14.30
C LYS A 155 26.28 6.03 -14.55
N HIS A 156 25.90 6.68 -15.64
CA HIS A 156 24.52 6.68 -16.12
C HIS A 156 24.16 5.31 -16.67
N LEU A 157 23.04 4.76 -16.25
CA LEU A 157 22.60 3.43 -16.65
C LEU A 157 21.55 3.46 -17.76
N PHE A 158 20.48 4.21 -17.56
CA PHE A 158 19.42 4.44 -18.54
C PHE A 158 18.58 5.66 -18.14
N GLY A 159 17.86 6.23 -19.10
CA GLY A 159 16.95 7.34 -18.90
C GLY A 159 15.55 7.04 -19.44
N PHE A 160 14.72 8.06 -19.51
CA PHE A 160 13.39 8.00 -20.09
C PHE A 160 13.45 7.68 -21.59
N GLU A 161 12.65 6.73 -22.01
CA GLU A 161 12.45 6.37 -23.40
C GLU A 161 10.99 6.63 -23.79
N SER A 162 10.79 7.59 -24.70
CA SER A 162 9.43 8.01 -25.09
C SER A 162 8.56 6.87 -25.64
N ASP A 163 9.15 5.85 -26.24
CA ASP A 163 8.44 4.70 -26.79
C ASP A 163 7.93 3.73 -25.71
N HIS A 164 8.46 3.85 -24.48
CA HIS A 164 7.92 3.18 -23.32
C HIS A 164 6.71 3.96 -22.81
N VAL A 165 5.55 3.78 -23.40
CA VAL A 165 4.33 4.56 -23.13
C VAL A 165 3.99 4.64 -21.64
N TRP A 166 4.22 3.59 -20.88
CA TRP A 166 3.93 3.53 -19.46
C TRP A 166 4.81 4.44 -18.60
N GLU A 167 6.00 4.85 -19.10
CA GLU A 167 6.90 5.79 -18.43
C GLU A 167 6.43 7.25 -18.56
N ARG A 168 5.62 7.57 -19.56
CA ARG A 168 5.17 8.92 -19.84
C ARG A 168 4.34 9.49 -18.71
N TYR A 169 4.56 10.75 -18.38
CA TYR A 169 3.82 11.46 -17.36
C TYR A 169 2.34 11.66 -17.74
N GLY A 170 1.48 11.88 -16.73
CA GLY A 170 0.07 12.22 -16.91
C GLY A 170 -0.90 11.09 -16.57
N GLU A 171 -2.15 11.45 -16.38
CA GLU A 171 -3.25 10.56 -15.98
C GLU A 171 -3.53 9.44 -17.01
N MET A 172 -3.18 9.69 -18.28
CA MET A 172 -3.33 8.76 -19.40
C MET A 172 -1.99 8.46 -20.08
N ASN A 173 -0.87 8.75 -19.44
CA ASN A 173 0.48 8.69 -20.03
C ASN A 173 0.60 9.54 -21.32
N GLU A 174 -0.03 10.70 -21.34
CA GLU A 174 -0.19 11.53 -22.52
C GLU A 174 1.02 12.43 -22.87
N TYR A 175 1.90 12.71 -21.90
CA TYR A 175 3.05 13.60 -22.12
C TYR A 175 4.25 12.81 -22.63
N THR A 176 4.61 13.02 -23.89
CA THR A 176 5.63 12.23 -24.60
C THR A 176 7.07 12.63 -24.31
N ASP A 177 7.28 13.76 -23.63
CA ASP A 177 8.58 14.37 -23.35
C ASP A 177 8.83 14.62 -21.87
N VAL A 178 7.92 14.16 -21.01
CA VAL A 178 7.99 14.31 -19.55
C VAL A 178 7.82 12.96 -18.88
N ALA A 179 8.68 12.68 -17.93
CA ALA A 179 8.60 11.54 -17.02
C ALA A 179 9.34 11.85 -15.72
N TRP A 180 9.04 11.10 -14.68
CA TRP A 180 9.89 10.92 -13.51
C TRP A 180 10.39 9.48 -13.53
N ILE A 181 11.70 9.29 -13.75
CA ILE A 181 12.37 8.00 -13.66
C ILE A 181 13.07 7.99 -12.32
N GLU A 182 12.51 7.27 -11.36
CA GLU A 182 12.86 7.40 -9.94
C GLU A 182 12.78 6.06 -9.19
N GLY A 183 12.98 6.05 -7.87
CA GLY A 183 12.78 4.91 -6.99
C GLY A 183 13.55 3.65 -7.39
N PRO A 184 14.89 3.71 -7.64
CA PRO A 184 15.65 2.51 -7.94
C PRO A 184 15.64 1.54 -6.76
N TRP A 185 15.55 0.25 -7.06
CA TRP A 185 15.77 -0.83 -6.12
C TRP A 185 16.53 -1.95 -6.80
N LEU A 186 17.71 -2.28 -6.31
CA LEU A 186 18.51 -3.38 -6.86
C LEU A 186 18.43 -4.61 -5.98
N GLN A 187 18.22 -5.75 -6.63
CA GLN A 187 18.43 -7.03 -6.00
C GLN A 187 19.22 -7.98 -6.92
N LYS A 188 19.85 -8.98 -6.32
CA LYS A 188 20.59 -10.03 -7.01
C LYS A 188 19.93 -11.38 -6.77
N HIS A 189 19.70 -12.14 -7.85
CA HIS A 189 19.23 -13.49 -7.75
C HIS A 189 19.99 -14.38 -8.76
N GLN A 190 20.63 -15.44 -8.25
CA GLN A 190 21.39 -16.40 -9.08
C GLN A 190 22.36 -15.74 -10.09
N GLY A 191 23.10 -14.71 -9.62
CA GLY A 191 24.09 -14.00 -10.42
C GLY A 191 23.52 -13.06 -11.48
N THR A 192 22.21 -12.79 -11.45
CA THR A 192 21.56 -11.74 -12.24
C THR A 192 21.14 -10.61 -11.31
N TYR A 193 21.46 -9.38 -11.72
CA TYR A 193 21.04 -8.15 -11.05
C TYR A 193 19.77 -7.67 -11.72
N TYR A 194 18.77 -7.36 -10.88
CA TYR A 194 17.47 -6.83 -11.27
C TYR A 194 17.37 -5.43 -10.69
N LEU A 195 17.37 -4.43 -11.53
CA LEU A 195 17.24 -3.03 -11.13
C LEU A 195 15.81 -2.56 -11.46
N GLU A 196 14.99 -2.49 -10.44
CA GLU A 196 13.65 -1.92 -10.52
C GLU A 196 13.73 -0.40 -10.56
N TYR A 197 12.75 0.23 -11.16
CA TYR A 197 12.58 1.69 -11.19
C TYR A 197 11.13 2.05 -11.42
N SER A 198 10.77 3.24 -11.02
CA SER A 198 9.41 3.77 -11.10
C SER A 198 9.28 4.89 -12.11
N ALA A 199 8.16 4.96 -12.75
CA ALA A 199 7.73 6.01 -13.68
C ALA A 199 6.19 6.06 -13.63
N SER A 200 5.62 6.97 -14.07
CA SER A 200 5.37 8.19 -14.73
C SER A 200 5.40 9.42 -13.80
N GLY A 201 4.98 9.26 -12.56
CA GLY A 201 4.88 10.27 -11.51
C GLY A 201 3.92 9.85 -10.39
N THR A 202 4.37 9.99 -9.17
CA THR A 202 3.72 9.47 -7.94
C THR A 202 2.35 10.06 -7.61
N GLN A 203 1.85 11.05 -8.38
CA GLN A 203 0.51 11.63 -8.22
C GLN A 203 -0.55 11.00 -9.11
N TRP A 204 -0.16 10.12 -10.05
CA TRP A 204 -1.04 9.57 -11.05
C TRP A 204 -1.38 8.09 -10.78
N LYS A 205 -2.58 7.66 -11.13
CA LYS A 205 -2.94 6.24 -11.16
C LYS A 205 -2.13 5.43 -12.19
N THR A 206 -1.46 6.11 -13.12
CA THR A 206 -0.56 5.53 -14.12
C THR A 206 0.84 5.27 -13.59
N TYR A 207 1.16 5.68 -12.35
CA TYR A 207 2.43 5.35 -11.71
C TYR A 207 2.65 3.85 -11.71
N ALA A 208 3.80 3.42 -12.23
CA ALA A 208 4.08 2.03 -12.52
C ALA A 208 5.57 1.73 -12.27
N GLU A 209 5.92 0.46 -12.21
CA GLU A 209 7.27 -0.01 -11.98
C GLU A 209 7.71 -0.94 -13.11
N GLY A 210 8.93 -0.77 -13.56
CA GLY A 210 9.59 -1.65 -14.50
C GLY A 210 10.96 -2.07 -14.00
N TYR A 211 11.67 -2.87 -14.76
CA TYR A 211 13.00 -3.30 -14.38
C TYR A 211 13.93 -3.51 -15.57
N TYR A 212 15.21 -3.45 -15.27
CA TYR A 212 16.30 -3.83 -16.15
C TYR A 212 17.11 -4.99 -15.53
N THR A 213 17.83 -5.74 -16.35
CA THR A 213 18.69 -6.83 -15.86
C THR A 213 20.14 -6.64 -16.31
N ALA A 214 21.09 -7.12 -15.48
CA ALA A 214 22.52 -7.10 -15.79
C ALA A 214 23.25 -8.32 -15.19
N LYS A 215 24.53 -8.49 -15.60
CA LYS A 215 25.45 -9.46 -14.99
C LYS A 215 26.52 -8.81 -14.10
N SER A 216 26.43 -7.50 -13.92
CA SER A 216 27.29 -6.69 -13.06
C SER A 216 26.45 -5.59 -12.41
N PRO A 217 26.75 -5.17 -11.17
CA PRO A 217 26.06 -4.05 -10.52
C PRO A 217 26.26 -2.73 -11.27
N LEU A 218 27.32 -2.63 -12.05
CA LEU A 218 27.60 -1.46 -12.88
C LEU A 218 27.06 -1.58 -14.32
N GLY A 219 26.24 -2.63 -14.61
CA GLY A 219 25.71 -2.89 -15.93
C GLY A 219 26.76 -3.43 -16.93
N PRO A 220 26.47 -3.45 -18.26
CA PRO A 220 25.31 -2.77 -18.86
C PRO A 220 23.99 -3.43 -18.49
N PHE A 221 22.98 -2.61 -18.29
CA PHE A 221 21.63 -3.05 -17.98
C PHE A 221 20.79 -3.15 -19.27
N THR A 222 19.95 -4.20 -19.35
CA THR A 222 19.07 -4.46 -20.48
C THR A 222 17.62 -4.35 -20.02
N TYR A 223 16.82 -3.59 -20.74
CA TYR A 223 15.38 -3.41 -20.51
C TYR A 223 14.64 -4.76 -20.57
N ALA A 224 13.81 -5.07 -19.59
CA ALA A 224 13.07 -6.31 -19.56
C ALA A 224 11.88 -6.26 -20.55
N PRO A 225 11.70 -7.33 -21.37
CA PRO A 225 10.72 -7.32 -22.45
C PRO A 225 9.24 -7.33 -21.97
N ASN A 226 9.02 -7.69 -20.71
CA ASN A 226 7.70 -7.75 -20.08
C ASN A 226 7.35 -6.53 -19.21
N ASN A 227 8.13 -5.46 -19.31
CA ASN A 227 7.79 -4.20 -18.63
C ASN A 227 6.46 -3.60 -19.11
N PRO A 228 5.68 -2.95 -18.24
CA PRO A 228 5.96 -2.71 -16.82
C PRO A 228 5.74 -3.96 -15.97
N LEU A 229 6.54 -4.12 -14.90
CA LEU A 229 6.46 -5.20 -13.92
C LEU A 229 5.22 -5.07 -13.04
N LEU A 230 4.98 -3.86 -12.53
CA LEU A 230 3.81 -3.48 -11.75
C LEU A 230 3.04 -2.39 -12.49
N ARG A 231 1.79 -2.62 -12.80
CA ARG A 231 0.90 -1.60 -13.34
C ARG A 231 -0.55 -1.97 -13.14
N ARG A 232 -1.30 -1.07 -12.50
CA ARG A 232 -2.74 -1.12 -12.44
C ARG A 232 -3.32 0.30 -12.40
N THR A 233 -4.28 0.60 -13.24
CA THR A 233 -4.83 1.95 -13.43
C THR A 233 -6.33 2.05 -13.12
N GLY A 234 -6.96 0.94 -12.76
CA GLY A 234 -8.39 0.88 -12.41
C GLY A 234 -8.63 0.16 -11.09
N GLY A 235 -9.78 0.42 -10.47
CA GLY A 235 -10.14 -0.11 -9.17
C GLY A 235 -9.49 0.64 -8.01
N LEU A 236 -9.33 -0.04 -6.89
CA LEU A 236 -8.86 0.55 -5.63
C LEU A 236 -7.34 0.39 -5.40
N VAL A 237 -6.67 -0.41 -6.20
CA VAL A 237 -5.21 -0.61 -6.13
C VAL A 237 -4.63 -0.09 -7.44
N THR A 238 -4.27 1.18 -7.47
CA THR A 238 -3.77 1.88 -8.67
C THR A 238 -2.45 2.56 -8.40
N GLY A 239 -1.72 2.96 -9.45
CA GLY A 239 -0.48 3.69 -9.30
C GLY A 239 0.57 2.90 -8.51
N THR A 240 0.78 1.65 -8.89
CA THR A 240 1.59 0.68 -8.14
C THR A 240 3.05 0.77 -8.54
N ALA A 241 3.88 1.36 -7.68
CA ALA A 241 5.30 1.59 -7.94
C ALA A 241 6.09 1.89 -6.66
N HIS A 242 7.35 2.22 -6.79
CA HIS A 242 8.30 2.66 -5.78
C HIS A 242 8.23 1.80 -4.51
N GLY A 243 8.90 0.70 -4.58
CA GLY A 243 8.87 -0.30 -3.54
C GLY A 243 10.18 -1.00 -3.31
N SER A 244 10.09 -2.18 -2.72
CA SER A 244 11.24 -3.00 -2.37
C SER A 244 10.86 -4.48 -2.34
N ILE A 245 11.81 -5.35 -2.64
CA ILE A 245 11.65 -6.80 -2.54
C ILE A 245 12.30 -7.32 -1.26
N VAL A 246 11.61 -8.23 -0.58
CA VAL A 246 12.12 -8.92 0.60
C VAL A 246 11.78 -10.41 0.53
N GLU A 247 12.66 -11.27 1.05
CA GLU A 247 12.36 -12.69 1.23
C GLU A 247 11.39 -12.89 2.41
N GLY A 248 10.26 -13.50 2.14
CA GLY A 248 9.21 -13.77 3.12
C GLY A 248 9.51 -14.97 4.03
N PRO A 249 8.64 -15.23 5.03
CA PRO A 249 8.80 -16.36 5.95
C PRO A 249 8.60 -17.72 5.27
N ASP A 250 8.07 -17.72 4.05
CA ASP A 250 7.85 -18.88 3.19
C ASP A 250 9.01 -19.11 2.18
N GLY A 251 10.06 -18.29 2.23
CA GLY A 251 11.20 -18.34 1.31
C GLY A 251 10.92 -17.77 -0.08
N ARG A 252 9.71 -17.29 -0.34
CA ARG A 252 9.37 -16.57 -1.58
C ARG A 252 9.79 -15.11 -1.48
N LEU A 253 10.01 -14.47 -2.62
CA LEU A 253 10.20 -13.03 -2.71
C LEU A 253 8.84 -12.32 -2.71
N TRP A 254 8.76 -11.20 -2.00
CA TRP A 254 7.58 -10.37 -1.85
C TRP A 254 7.92 -8.94 -2.20
N GLN A 255 7.21 -8.39 -3.17
CA GLN A 255 7.28 -6.98 -3.53
C GLN A 255 6.33 -6.19 -2.64
N PHE A 256 6.87 -5.18 -1.95
CA PHE A 256 6.10 -4.10 -1.35
C PHE A 256 6.13 -2.91 -2.30
N TYR A 257 5.04 -2.17 -2.38
CA TYR A 257 4.93 -1.06 -3.32
C TYR A 257 3.96 0.01 -2.83
N THR A 258 4.14 1.22 -3.32
CA THR A 258 3.19 2.33 -3.19
C THR A 258 1.92 2.02 -3.98
N ILE A 259 0.77 2.37 -3.41
CA ILE A 259 -0.52 2.46 -4.10
C ILE A 259 -0.92 3.94 -4.10
N VAL A 260 -1.19 4.49 -5.27
CA VAL A 260 -1.72 5.86 -5.41
C VAL A 260 -3.23 5.78 -5.52
N LEU A 261 -3.92 6.12 -4.42
CA LEU A 261 -5.34 6.44 -4.49
C LEU A 261 -5.47 7.87 -5.03
N SER A 262 -6.57 8.19 -5.69
CA SER A 262 -6.76 9.54 -6.25
C SER A 262 -6.49 10.64 -5.22
N ASN A 263 -5.82 11.70 -5.61
CA ASN A 263 -5.39 12.77 -4.72
C ASN A 263 -6.15 14.09 -5.00
N PRO A 264 -6.88 14.68 -4.02
CA PRO A 264 -7.55 14.01 -2.91
C PRO A 264 -8.70 13.14 -3.44
N PRO A 265 -9.24 12.13 -2.75
CA PRO A 265 -9.41 12.09 -1.29
C PRO A 265 -8.53 11.07 -0.56
N GLY A 266 -7.87 10.17 -1.28
CA GLY A 266 -7.32 8.97 -0.66
C GLY A 266 -5.84 9.01 -0.30
N GLY A 267 -5.01 9.80 -1.01
CA GLY A 267 -3.55 9.80 -0.84
C GLY A 267 -2.89 8.49 -1.28
N ARG A 268 -1.79 8.13 -0.64
CA ARG A 268 -1.05 6.89 -0.95
C ARG A 268 -1.24 5.83 0.15
N ARG A 269 -1.08 4.57 -0.22
CA ARG A 269 -1.11 3.39 0.64
C ARG A 269 0.02 2.45 0.28
N ILE A 270 0.14 1.37 1.03
CA ILE A 270 1.10 0.28 0.79
C ILE A 270 0.35 -0.96 0.30
N GLY A 271 0.91 -1.61 -0.70
CA GLY A 271 0.51 -2.94 -1.15
C GLY A 271 1.66 -3.93 -1.07
N MET A 272 1.35 -5.21 -1.16
CA MET A 272 2.32 -6.27 -1.34
C MET A 272 1.75 -7.40 -2.19
N ASP A 273 2.59 -8.04 -2.98
CA ASP A 273 2.27 -9.25 -3.73
C ASP A 273 3.52 -10.13 -3.95
N PRO A 274 3.38 -11.43 -4.18
CA PRO A 274 4.51 -12.32 -4.40
C PRO A 274 5.18 -12.05 -5.74
N VAL A 275 6.51 -12.13 -5.75
CA VAL A 275 7.33 -12.07 -6.96
C VAL A 275 7.57 -13.48 -7.46
N LYS A 276 7.32 -13.71 -8.75
CA LYS A 276 7.70 -14.95 -9.44
C LYS A 276 8.89 -14.68 -10.35
N ILE A 277 9.87 -15.58 -10.30
CA ILE A 277 11.00 -15.59 -11.23
C ILE A 277 10.84 -16.79 -12.15
N GLY A 278 10.63 -16.53 -13.44
CA GLY A 278 10.52 -17.55 -14.47
C GLY A 278 11.83 -18.31 -14.67
N LYS A 279 11.75 -19.46 -15.32
CA LYS A 279 12.95 -20.26 -15.65
C LYS A 279 13.94 -19.53 -16.56
N ASP A 280 13.47 -18.55 -17.29
CA ASP A 280 14.24 -17.65 -18.16
C ASP A 280 14.79 -16.42 -17.40
N GLY A 281 14.54 -16.31 -16.10
CA GLY A 281 14.93 -15.18 -15.26
C GLY A 281 13.98 -13.98 -15.32
N THR A 282 12.82 -14.09 -15.98
CA THR A 282 11.84 -13.01 -16.07
C THR A 282 11.11 -12.83 -14.74
N LEU A 283 11.04 -11.60 -14.20
CA LEU A 283 10.20 -11.27 -13.06
C LEU A 283 8.75 -11.14 -13.50
N SER A 284 7.83 -11.55 -12.65
CA SER A 284 6.40 -11.26 -12.80
C SER A 284 5.72 -11.10 -11.46
N ILE A 285 4.79 -10.14 -11.38
CA ILE A 285 4.00 -9.82 -10.19
C ILE A 285 2.57 -9.59 -10.63
N ARG A 286 1.62 -10.22 -9.95
CA ARG A 286 0.20 -9.97 -10.14
C ARG A 286 -0.28 -9.03 -9.04
N VAL A 287 -0.56 -7.78 -9.39
CA VAL A 287 -1.16 -6.82 -8.47
C VAL A 287 -2.56 -7.27 -8.08
N THR A 288 -2.79 -7.48 -6.78
CA THR A 288 -4.06 -8.01 -6.25
C THR A 288 -4.84 -6.96 -5.47
N ASP A 289 -6.16 -7.09 -5.46
CA ASP A 289 -7.11 -6.27 -4.69
C ASP A 289 -8.21 -7.11 -4.03
N THR A 290 -8.02 -8.42 -4.02
CA THR A 290 -8.87 -9.41 -3.35
C THR A 290 -8.10 -10.08 -2.21
N PRO A 291 -8.78 -10.72 -1.24
CA PRO A 291 -8.13 -11.40 -0.13
C PRO A 291 -7.18 -12.50 -0.61
N GLN A 292 -5.91 -12.42 -0.21
CA GLN A 292 -4.84 -13.37 -0.52
C GLN A 292 -4.40 -14.10 0.74
N TRP A 293 -3.87 -15.31 0.59
CA TRP A 293 -3.27 -16.03 1.71
C TRP A 293 -1.98 -15.35 2.18
N ALA A 294 -1.84 -15.19 3.50
CA ALA A 294 -0.66 -14.59 4.10
C ALA A 294 0.58 -15.48 3.92
N PRO A 295 1.79 -14.89 3.73
CA PRO A 295 3.03 -15.63 3.59
C PRO A 295 3.26 -16.62 4.75
N GLY A 296 3.62 -17.86 4.44
CA GLY A 296 3.95 -18.87 5.43
C GLY A 296 2.78 -19.40 6.26
N VAL A 297 1.54 -19.04 5.94
CA VAL A 297 0.33 -19.47 6.67
C VAL A 297 -0.31 -20.70 6.03
N VAL A 298 -0.26 -20.80 4.72
CA VAL A 298 -0.83 -21.92 3.95
C VAL A 298 0.24 -22.55 3.10
N ALA A 299 0.31 -23.89 3.10
CA ALA A 299 1.02 -24.60 2.04
C ALA A 299 0.23 -24.35 0.75
N ASP A 300 0.72 -23.43 -0.07
CA ASP A 300 -0.02 -22.90 -1.19
C ASP A 300 -0.19 -23.95 -2.29
N PRO A 301 -1.40 -24.44 -2.55
CA PRO A 301 -1.63 -25.36 -3.65
C PRO A 301 -1.64 -24.65 -5.02
N THR A 302 -1.70 -23.30 -5.06
CA THR A 302 -1.96 -22.55 -6.31
C THR A 302 -0.80 -21.66 -6.75
N GLU A 303 0.27 -21.52 -5.93
CA GLU A 303 1.40 -20.59 -6.15
C GLU A 303 0.99 -19.09 -6.27
N ASP A 304 -0.30 -18.79 -6.38
CA ASP A 304 -0.82 -17.44 -6.61
C ASP A 304 -1.29 -16.72 -5.36
N GLY A 305 -1.40 -17.44 -4.23
CA GLY A 305 -1.86 -16.87 -2.96
C GLY A 305 -3.37 -16.56 -2.90
N ASP A 306 -4.12 -16.74 -3.97
CA ASP A 306 -5.53 -16.37 -4.06
C ASP A 306 -6.40 -17.20 -3.12
N SER A 307 -7.10 -16.53 -2.21
CA SER A 307 -8.03 -17.19 -1.29
C SER A 307 -9.35 -17.59 -1.96
N GLY A 308 -9.60 -17.14 -3.18
CA GLY A 308 -10.79 -17.37 -3.96
C GLY A 308 -12.02 -16.59 -3.50
N SER A 309 -11.88 -15.63 -2.59
CA SER A 309 -12.95 -14.69 -2.24
C SER A 309 -13.02 -13.58 -3.26
N ILE A 310 -14.23 -13.28 -3.75
CA ILE A 310 -14.47 -12.26 -4.78
C ILE A 310 -15.25 -11.08 -4.19
N PRO A 311 -15.15 -9.86 -4.76
CA PRO A 311 -15.98 -8.73 -4.35
C PRO A 311 -17.45 -8.95 -4.71
N LEU A 312 -18.33 -8.87 -3.73
CA LEU A 312 -19.78 -9.09 -3.86
C LEU A 312 -20.57 -7.79 -3.84
N SER A 313 -19.97 -6.69 -3.38
CA SER A 313 -20.66 -5.41 -3.11
C SER A 313 -20.67 -4.43 -4.27
N LEU A 314 -19.94 -4.68 -5.34
CA LEU A 314 -19.80 -3.75 -6.46
C LEU A 314 -21.17 -3.31 -7.02
N ASN A 315 -21.42 -1.99 -7.02
CA ASN A 315 -22.66 -1.35 -7.50
C ASN A 315 -23.96 -1.83 -6.82
N LYS A 316 -23.89 -2.44 -5.63
CA LYS A 316 -25.06 -3.05 -4.99
C LYS A 316 -26.03 -2.03 -4.36
N VAL A 317 -25.58 -0.81 -4.07
CA VAL A 317 -26.49 0.27 -3.61
C VAL A 317 -27.49 0.66 -4.70
N ARG A 318 -27.13 0.57 -5.98
CA ARG A 318 -28.00 0.93 -7.12
C ARG A 318 -29.23 0.04 -7.31
N ALA A 319 -29.22 -1.17 -6.74
CA ALA A 319 -30.25 -2.18 -6.98
C ALA A 319 -31.49 -2.09 -6.08
N MET A 320 -31.50 -1.21 -5.07
CA MET A 320 -32.60 -1.13 -4.06
C MET A 320 -33.40 0.19 -4.13
N ASN A 321 -34.57 0.24 -3.51
CA ASN A 321 -35.36 1.47 -3.31
C ASN A 321 -34.71 2.40 -2.26
N ALA A 322 -34.64 3.68 -2.51
CA ALA A 322 -33.76 4.66 -1.80
C ALA A 322 -33.89 4.72 -0.27
N GLU A 323 -35.06 4.37 0.30
CA GLU A 323 -35.41 4.73 1.69
C GLU A 323 -34.83 3.82 2.79
N SER A 324 -34.22 2.68 2.46
CA SER A 324 -33.68 1.74 3.45
C SER A 324 -32.17 1.46 3.36
N ARG A 325 -31.46 2.13 2.46
CA ARG A 325 -30.08 1.78 2.07
C ARG A 325 -29.02 2.53 2.81
N PHE A 326 -29.24 3.78 3.07
CA PHE A 326 -28.32 4.67 3.78
C PHE A 326 -29.11 5.68 4.60
N SER A 327 -28.49 6.16 5.68
CA SER A 327 -29.12 7.10 6.59
C SER A 327 -29.15 8.53 6.02
N SER A 328 -28.09 8.93 5.33
CA SER A 328 -27.93 10.24 4.71
C SER A 328 -26.79 10.25 3.70
N GLU A 329 -26.75 11.27 2.83
CA GLU A 329 -25.64 11.54 1.91
C GLU A 329 -25.51 13.03 1.63
N GLN A 330 -24.32 13.47 1.20
CA GLN A 330 -24.06 14.82 0.73
C GLN A 330 -24.12 14.85 -0.80
N PRO A 331 -24.61 15.96 -1.42
CA PRO A 331 -24.56 16.14 -2.86
C PRO A 331 -23.13 16.04 -3.39
N GLY A 332 -22.91 15.20 -4.40
CA GLY A 332 -21.60 14.91 -5.00
C GLY A 332 -20.78 13.89 -4.23
N HIS A 333 -21.34 13.34 -3.14
CA HIS A 333 -20.74 12.29 -2.31
C HIS A 333 -21.80 11.25 -1.93
N GLU A 334 -22.47 10.74 -2.95
CA GLU A 334 -23.59 9.82 -2.83
C GLU A 334 -23.16 8.46 -2.26
N ALA A 335 -24.07 7.78 -1.58
CA ALA A 335 -23.80 6.50 -0.95
C ALA A 335 -23.37 5.41 -1.97
N ALA A 336 -23.77 5.55 -3.22
CA ALA A 336 -23.35 4.67 -4.31
C ALA A 336 -21.83 4.69 -4.56
N TYR A 337 -21.16 5.77 -4.21
CA TYR A 337 -19.70 5.89 -4.36
C TYR A 337 -18.91 5.02 -3.38
N ALA A 338 -19.53 4.55 -2.30
CA ALA A 338 -18.88 3.61 -1.39
C ALA A 338 -18.81 2.16 -1.91
N VAL A 339 -19.27 1.89 -3.12
CA VAL A 339 -19.27 0.53 -3.74
C VAL A 339 -19.06 0.57 -5.25
N ASP A 340 -18.37 1.58 -5.79
CA ASP A 340 -18.21 1.79 -7.23
C ASP A 340 -16.83 1.37 -7.78
N ASP A 341 -15.99 0.80 -6.91
CA ASP A 341 -14.61 0.37 -7.20
C ASP A 341 -13.74 1.53 -7.73
N SER A 342 -13.94 2.73 -7.19
CA SER A 342 -13.23 3.94 -7.60
C SER A 342 -12.53 4.58 -6.40
N SER A 343 -11.24 4.78 -6.51
CA SER A 343 -10.49 5.55 -5.50
C SER A 343 -10.69 7.07 -5.60
N GLY A 344 -11.39 7.55 -6.65
CA GLY A 344 -11.65 8.97 -6.91
C GLY A 344 -12.95 9.50 -6.31
N THR A 345 -13.80 8.63 -5.81
CA THR A 345 -15.13 8.92 -5.29
C THR A 345 -15.24 8.47 -3.83
N TRP A 346 -16.19 9.02 -3.07
CA TRP A 346 -16.47 8.58 -1.70
C TRP A 346 -17.87 8.98 -1.27
N TRP A 347 -18.45 8.19 -0.39
CA TRP A 347 -19.66 8.56 0.34
C TRP A 347 -19.32 9.45 1.51
N GLU A 348 -20.07 10.54 1.66
CA GLU A 348 -20.03 11.44 2.81
C GLU A 348 -21.46 11.57 3.38
N PRO A 349 -21.75 11.06 4.57
CA PRO A 349 -23.04 11.24 5.22
C PRO A 349 -23.23 12.68 5.67
N SER A 350 -24.47 13.10 5.95
CA SER A 350 -24.77 14.41 6.53
C SER A 350 -23.94 14.66 7.80
N PRO A 351 -23.39 15.86 7.99
CA PRO A 351 -22.69 16.22 9.24
C PRO A 351 -23.58 16.11 10.49
N THR A 352 -24.89 16.12 10.32
CA THR A 352 -25.89 15.98 11.42
C THR A 352 -26.30 14.53 11.65
N ASP A 353 -25.87 13.61 10.81
CA ASP A 353 -26.12 12.18 11.00
C ASP A 353 -25.23 11.62 12.13
N ALA A 354 -25.84 11.33 13.25
CA ALA A 354 -25.13 10.87 14.45
C ALA A 354 -24.67 9.39 14.34
N GLN A 355 -25.32 8.61 13.47
CA GLN A 355 -25.04 7.19 13.30
C GLN A 355 -25.22 6.77 11.83
N PRO A 356 -24.28 7.15 10.96
CA PRO A 356 -24.34 6.82 9.55
C PRO A 356 -24.44 5.32 9.30
N THR A 357 -25.37 4.93 8.42
CA THR A 357 -25.59 3.54 8.01
C THR A 357 -25.61 3.38 6.50
N LEU A 358 -25.06 2.27 6.03
CA LEU A 358 -25.11 1.85 4.64
C LEU A 358 -25.48 0.36 4.57
N THR A 359 -26.59 0.05 3.88
CA THR A 359 -27.06 -1.33 3.68
C THR A 359 -26.92 -1.74 2.22
N LEU A 360 -26.28 -2.88 1.98
CA LEU A 360 -26.05 -3.46 0.67
C LEU A 360 -26.96 -4.68 0.47
N ASP A 361 -27.61 -4.78 -0.68
CA ASP A 361 -28.30 -6.00 -1.13
C ASP A 361 -27.38 -6.75 -2.11
N LEU A 362 -26.75 -7.81 -1.68
CA LEU A 362 -25.85 -8.62 -2.49
C LEU A 362 -26.59 -9.48 -3.51
N GLY A 363 -27.90 -9.68 -3.32
CA GLY A 363 -28.75 -10.46 -4.21
C GLY A 363 -28.84 -9.84 -5.61
N SER A 364 -28.97 -10.70 -6.62
CA SER A 364 -29.15 -10.25 -8.00
C SER A 364 -30.54 -9.64 -8.18
N ALA A 365 -30.63 -8.50 -8.88
CA ALA A 365 -31.87 -7.94 -9.42
C ALA A 365 -32.38 -8.71 -10.65
N THR A 366 -32.10 -9.99 -10.81
CA THR A 366 -32.65 -10.81 -11.90
C THR A 366 -34.13 -11.10 -11.67
N ARG A 367 -34.89 -11.14 -12.75
CA ARG A 367 -36.36 -11.28 -12.85
C ARG A 367 -36.96 -12.56 -12.27
N PHE A 368 -36.19 -13.35 -11.53
CA PHE A 368 -36.67 -14.59 -10.93
C PHE A 368 -36.54 -14.46 -9.43
N ASP A 369 -37.60 -14.68 -8.70
CA ASP A 369 -37.78 -14.63 -7.23
C ASP A 369 -36.91 -15.63 -6.45
N VAL A 370 -35.75 -15.97 -6.93
CA VAL A 370 -34.78 -16.80 -6.21
C VAL A 370 -33.96 -15.92 -5.31
N VAL A 371 -34.15 -16.05 -4.01
CA VAL A 371 -33.29 -15.41 -2.99
C VAL A 371 -31.92 -16.03 -3.08
N GLN A 372 -30.99 -15.31 -3.72
CA GLN A 372 -29.59 -15.72 -3.76
C GLN A 372 -28.94 -15.31 -2.44
N LEU A 373 -28.42 -16.29 -1.72
CA LEU A 373 -27.59 -16.09 -0.54
C LEU A 373 -26.13 -16.25 -0.94
N PHE A 374 -25.29 -15.38 -0.38
CA PHE A 374 -23.85 -15.43 -0.52
C PHE A 374 -23.21 -15.83 0.80
N ARG A 375 -22.06 -16.46 0.73
CA ARG A 375 -21.24 -16.71 1.90
C ARG A 375 -20.20 -15.62 2.02
N VAL A 376 -20.50 -14.63 2.83
CA VAL A 376 -19.60 -13.51 3.16
C VAL A 376 -18.54 -13.99 4.14
N ASP A 377 -17.29 -13.63 3.94
CA ASP A 377 -16.14 -14.06 4.74
C ASP A 377 -15.18 -12.96 5.16
N SER A 378 -15.25 -11.79 4.56
CA SER A 378 -14.40 -10.65 4.92
C SER A 378 -14.95 -9.34 4.37
N VAL A 379 -14.45 -8.23 4.92
CA VAL A 379 -14.76 -6.88 4.45
C VAL A 379 -13.51 -6.02 4.41
N ARG A 380 -13.47 -5.09 3.44
CA ARG A 380 -12.47 -4.02 3.38
C ARG A 380 -13.19 -2.68 3.45
N LEU A 381 -12.65 -1.76 4.26
CA LEU A 381 -13.09 -0.38 4.37
C LEU A 381 -11.92 0.54 4.04
N LEU A 382 -12.13 1.47 3.12
CA LEU A 382 -11.20 2.54 2.80
C LEU A 382 -11.84 3.88 3.18
N PHE A 383 -11.10 4.67 3.97
CA PHE A 383 -11.54 5.99 4.40
C PHE A 383 -10.71 7.08 3.74
N THR A 384 -11.32 8.24 3.53
CA THR A 384 -10.62 9.45 3.11
C THR A 384 -9.54 9.81 4.13
N ALA A 385 -8.43 10.38 3.64
CA ALA A 385 -7.33 10.81 4.49
C ALA A 385 -6.98 12.27 4.21
N ARG A 386 -6.36 12.96 5.17
CA ARG A 386 -5.75 14.26 4.90
C ARG A 386 -4.62 14.09 3.90
N GLY A 387 -4.78 14.62 2.69
CA GLY A 387 -3.72 14.64 1.70
C GLY A 387 -2.56 15.54 2.16
N ARG A 388 -1.33 15.09 1.97
CA ARG A 388 -0.12 15.88 2.28
C ARG A 388 -0.04 17.16 1.43
N PHE A 389 -0.68 17.20 0.26
CA PHE A 389 -0.66 18.30 -0.69
C PHE A 389 -1.99 19.07 -0.83
N GLY A 390 -3.04 18.65 -0.13
CA GLY A 390 -4.34 19.32 -0.13
C GLY A 390 -4.60 20.01 1.20
N ARG A 391 -4.31 21.32 1.30
CA ARG A 391 -4.97 22.14 2.29
C ARG A 391 -6.45 22.29 1.88
N ARG A 392 -7.31 21.34 2.24
CA ARG A 392 -8.71 21.72 2.40
C ARG A 392 -8.75 22.74 3.52
N ALA A 393 -9.36 23.88 3.24
CA ALA A 393 -9.70 24.84 4.29
C ALA A 393 -10.39 24.06 5.41
N ALA A 394 -9.95 24.27 6.65
CA ALA A 394 -10.66 23.71 7.79
C ALA A 394 -12.13 24.09 7.62
N PRO A 395 -13.08 23.15 7.81
CA PRO A 395 -14.50 23.52 7.81
C PRO A 395 -14.67 24.69 8.77
N PRO A 396 -15.50 25.70 8.45
CA PRO A 396 -15.77 26.79 9.35
C PRO A 396 -16.20 26.22 10.70
N ALA A 397 -15.63 26.74 11.78
CA ALA A 397 -16.03 26.35 13.11
C ALA A 397 -17.55 26.42 13.18
N PRO A 398 -18.26 25.42 13.74
CA PRO A 398 -19.70 25.47 13.87
C PRO A 398 -20.05 26.75 14.57
N ALA A 399 -21.03 27.51 14.00
CA ALA A 399 -21.51 28.74 14.57
C ALA A 399 -21.92 28.47 16.04
N ALA A 400 -21.38 29.26 16.96
CA ALA A 400 -21.71 29.15 18.36
C ALA A 400 -23.25 29.33 18.52
N GLY A 401 -23.97 28.26 18.83
CA GLY A 401 -25.39 28.32 19.09
C GLY A 401 -26.27 27.14 18.69
N THR A 402 -25.75 26.06 18.07
CA THR A 402 -26.57 24.86 17.84
C THR A 402 -26.33 23.82 18.94
N ALA A 403 -27.44 23.46 19.62
CA ALA A 403 -27.45 22.54 20.73
C ALA A 403 -26.76 21.22 20.41
N SER A 404 -25.86 20.83 21.29
CA SER A 404 -25.25 19.57 21.56
C SER A 404 -26.03 18.33 21.07
N ALA A 405 -25.65 17.78 19.92
CA ALA A 405 -25.62 16.34 19.80
C ALA A 405 -24.62 15.83 20.84
N SER A 406 -25.00 14.87 21.68
CA SER A 406 -24.18 14.33 22.75
C SER A 406 -22.79 14.02 22.21
N ALA A 407 -21.80 14.76 22.67
CA ALA A 407 -20.44 14.65 22.11
C ALA A 407 -19.92 13.26 22.40
N LEU A 408 -19.86 12.42 21.36
CA LEU A 408 -19.16 11.13 21.44
C LEU A 408 -17.72 11.38 21.89
N PRO A 409 -17.12 10.47 22.67
CA PRO A 409 -15.72 10.58 23.06
C PRO A 409 -14.82 10.79 21.84
N ARG A 410 -13.79 11.64 21.98
CA ARG A 410 -12.79 11.80 20.91
C ARG A 410 -12.07 10.49 20.67
N THR A 411 -11.91 10.12 19.41
CA THR A 411 -11.17 8.94 18.98
C THR A 411 -10.34 9.26 17.74
N ASP A 412 -9.21 8.58 17.60
CA ASP A 412 -8.40 8.59 16.38
C ASP A 412 -8.67 7.33 15.51
N ALA A 413 -9.53 6.44 16.02
CA ALA A 413 -9.91 5.20 15.35
C ALA A 413 -11.34 5.29 14.78
N TYR A 414 -11.60 4.51 13.74
CA TYR A 414 -12.94 4.28 13.23
C TYR A 414 -13.61 3.17 14.07
N GLN A 415 -14.78 3.47 14.64
CA GLN A 415 -15.60 2.52 15.39
C GLN A 415 -16.88 2.24 14.60
N TYR A 416 -17.16 0.98 14.35
CA TYR A 416 -18.23 0.54 13.46
C TYR A 416 -18.74 -0.85 13.83
N ARG A 417 -19.83 -1.25 13.18
CA ARG A 417 -20.40 -2.58 13.27
C ARG A 417 -20.82 -3.05 11.89
N ILE A 418 -20.64 -4.34 11.64
CA ILE A 418 -21.16 -5.04 10.47
C ILE A 418 -22.25 -6.01 10.91
N ASP A 419 -23.43 -5.81 10.36
CA ASP A 419 -24.60 -6.66 10.56
C ASP A 419 -24.97 -7.34 9.25
N VAL A 420 -25.50 -8.54 9.29
CA VAL A 420 -25.96 -9.31 8.13
C VAL A 420 -27.40 -9.75 8.29
N SER A 421 -28.08 -9.95 7.15
CA SER A 421 -29.47 -10.43 7.12
C SER A 421 -29.74 -11.28 5.89
N THR A 422 -30.67 -12.20 5.98
CA THR A 422 -31.18 -12.97 4.84
C THR A 422 -32.42 -12.34 4.19
N ASP A 423 -33.16 -11.52 4.95
CA ASP A 423 -34.48 -10.96 4.55
C ASP A 423 -34.51 -9.41 4.49
N GLY A 424 -33.43 -8.75 4.96
CA GLY A 424 -33.32 -7.28 4.99
C GLY A 424 -34.06 -6.63 6.15
N THR A 425 -34.69 -7.39 7.06
CA THR A 425 -35.45 -6.92 8.20
C THR A 425 -34.83 -7.30 9.55
N ALA A 426 -34.49 -8.56 9.71
CA ALA A 426 -33.82 -9.09 10.90
C ALA A 426 -32.30 -9.13 10.65
N PHE A 427 -31.55 -8.30 11.36
CA PHE A 427 -30.10 -8.21 11.26
C PHE A 427 -29.40 -8.84 12.45
N THR A 428 -28.32 -9.54 12.20
CA THR A 428 -27.43 -10.13 13.21
C THR A 428 -26.04 -9.53 13.07
N THR A 429 -25.46 -9.07 14.18
CA THR A 429 -24.08 -8.55 14.18
C THR A 429 -23.09 -9.69 14.00
N VAL A 430 -22.21 -9.57 13.02
CA VAL A 430 -21.11 -10.50 12.72
C VAL A 430 -19.74 -9.92 13.06
N LEU A 431 -19.64 -8.59 13.15
CA LEU A 431 -18.44 -7.88 13.58
C LEU A 431 -18.83 -6.66 14.39
N ASP A 432 -18.29 -6.52 15.60
CA ASP A 432 -18.46 -5.36 16.47
C ASP A 432 -17.09 -4.74 16.80
N GLN A 433 -16.82 -3.59 16.20
CA GLN A 433 -15.64 -2.76 16.41
C GLN A 433 -15.96 -1.47 17.20
N SER A 434 -16.99 -1.52 18.05
CA SER A 434 -17.39 -0.39 18.89
C SER A 434 -16.31 0.04 19.90
N ALA A 435 -15.44 -0.86 20.29
CA ALA A 435 -14.31 -0.62 21.18
C ALA A 435 -12.97 -0.42 20.46
N ASN A 436 -12.96 -0.33 19.11
CA ASN A 436 -11.72 -0.16 18.38
C ASN A 436 -10.98 1.11 18.80
N ALA A 437 -9.71 0.98 19.14
CA ALA A 437 -8.79 2.05 19.49
C ALA A 437 -7.59 2.16 18.54
N VAL A 438 -7.53 1.32 17.51
CA VAL A 438 -6.40 1.27 16.57
C VAL A 438 -6.68 2.21 15.40
N PRO A 439 -5.90 3.28 15.23
CA PRO A 439 -6.08 4.22 14.14
C PRO A 439 -5.59 3.61 12.83
N ARG A 440 -6.53 3.38 11.89
CA ARG A 440 -6.27 2.92 10.53
C ARG A 440 -7.25 3.60 9.59
N ASN A 441 -6.80 3.97 8.40
CA ASN A 441 -7.65 4.50 7.34
C ASN A 441 -7.90 3.50 6.20
N THR A 442 -7.31 2.33 6.33
CA THR A 442 -7.56 1.12 5.55
C THR A 442 -7.80 0.01 6.54
N ILE A 443 -8.89 -0.71 6.38
CA ILE A 443 -9.29 -1.79 7.26
C ILE A 443 -9.58 -3.02 6.41
N PHE A 444 -9.07 -4.16 6.83
CA PHE A 444 -9.46 -5.47 6.33
C PHE A 444 -9.79 -6.36 7.54
N GLU A 445 -11.01 -6.90 7.55
CA GLU A 445 -11.51 -7.72 8.64
C GLU A 445 -12.02 -9.06 8.13
N GLU A 446 -11.53 -10.12 8.76
CA GLU A 446 -12.09 -11.45 8.59
C GLU A 446 -13.46 -11.53 9.29
N LEU A 447 -14.42 -12.13 8.64
CA LEU A 447 -15.74 -12.41 9.21
C LEU A 447 -15.93 -13.90 9.41
N PRO A 448 -16.68 -14.34 10.43
CA PRO A 448 -17.19 -15.70 10.45
C PRO A 448 -17.95 -15.95 9.16
N PRO A 449 -17.60 -16.99 8.36
CA PRO A 449 -18.26 -17.24 7.08
C PRO A 449 -19.77 -17.39 7.25
N THR A 450 -20.54 -16.39 6.82
CA THR A 450 -21.97 -16.27 7.11
C THR A 450 -22.79 -16.21 5.82
N ARG A 451 -23.85 -16.99 5.74
CA ARG A 451 -24.80 -16.93 4.62
C ARG A 451 -25.76 -15.77 4.82
N CYS A 452 -25.75 -14.83 3.90
CA CYS A 452 -26.62 -13.65 3.93
C CYS A 452 -26.91 -13.14 2.51
N ARG A 453 -27.89 -12.23 2.43
CA ARG A 453 -28.17 -11.41 1.26
C ARG A 453 -27.84 -9.95 1.51
N PHE A 454 -28.08 -9.47 2.73
CA PHE A 454 -27.87 -8.07 3.08
C PHE A 454 -26.70 -7.93 4.04
N VAL A 455 -25.91 -6.89 3.82
CA VAL A 455 -24.82 -6.48 4.72
C VAL A 455 -25.03 -5.01 5.07
N ARG A 456 -24.98 -4.68 6.35
CA ARG A 456 -25.12 -3.32 6.86
C ARG A 456 -23.87 -2.89 7.61
N LEU A 457 -23.29 -1.77 7.16
CA LEU A 457 -22.30 -1.01 7.91
C LEU A 457 -23.04 0.02 8.78
N THR A 458 -22.69 0.11 10.07
CA THR A 458 -23.12 1.17 10.98
C THR A 458 -21.87 1.83 11.54
N MET A 459 -21.68 3.13 11.27
CA MET A 459 -20.61 3.92 11.88
C MET A 459 -21.04 4.39 13.26
N LEU A 460 -20.20 4.13 14.27
CA LEU A 460 -20.47 4.49 15.67
C LEU A 460 -19.65 5.69 16.11
N ASN A 461 -18.39 5.78 15.66
CA ASN A 461 -17.50 6.89 15.94
C ASN A 461 -16.35 6.93 14.91
N TRP A 462 -15.72 8.10 14.75
CA TRP A 462 -14.61 8.30 13.80
C TRP A 462 -13.78 9.54 14.18
N PRO A 463 -12.54 9.70 13.63
CA PRO A 463 -11.73 10.90 13.84
C PRO A 463 -12.48 12.16 13.38
N ARG A 464 -12.68 13.13 14.28
CA ARG A 464 -13.47 14.35 14.01
C ARG A 464 -12.65 15.48 13.40
N THR A 465 -11.43 15.21 13.00
CA THR A 465 -10.53 16.19 12.37
C THR A 465 -10.85 16.44 10.90
N ILE A 466 -11.63 15.55 10.29
CA ILE A 466 -12.14 15.63 8.91
C ILE A 466 -13.57 15.10 8.90
N PRO A 467 -14.41 15.45 7.90
CA PRO A 467 -15.68 14.76 7.66
C PRO A 467 -15.49 13.26 7.50
N LEU A 468 -16.47 12.46 7.89
CA LEU A 468 -16.46 11.03 7.56
C LEU A 468 -16.59 10.87 6.05
N GLY A 469 -15.61 10.25 5.44
CA GLY A 469 -15.64 9.88 4.03
C GLY A 469 -15.28 8.40 3.86
N ILE A 470 -16.16 7.63 3.25
CA ILE A 470 -15.94 6.22 2.94
C ILE A 470 -15.70 6.11 1.43
N ILE A 471 -14.44 5.84 1.04
CA ILE A 471 -14.06 5.63 -0.35
C ILE A 471 -14.69 4.34 -0.84
N GLU A 472 -14.58 3.26 -0.05
CA GLU A 472 -15.12 1.97 -0.47
C GLU A 472 -15.45 1.08 0.74
N LEU A 473 -16.59 0.38 0.65
CA LEU A 473 -16.94 -0.81 1.42
C LEU A 473 -16.97 -2.00 0.49
N THR A 474 -15.91 -2.80 0.46
CA THR A 474 -15.89 -4.05 -0.28
C THR A 474 -16.29 -5.20 0.65
N VAL A 475 -17.34 -5.92 0.30
CA VAL A 475 -17.74 -7.17 0.94
C VAL A 475 -17.23 -8.32 0.08
N PHE A 476 -16.46 -9.22 0.67
CA PHE A 476 -15.91 -10.38 -0.02
C PHE A 476 -16.60 -11.66 0.41
N GLY A 477 -16.58 -12.62 -0.48
CA GLY A 477 -17.16 -13.94 -0.23
C GLY A 477 -17.30 -14.77 -1.50
N ARG A 478 -18.19 -15.75 -1.45
CA ARG A 478 -18.44 -16.71 -2.54
C ARG A 478 -19.91 -16.93 -2.75
N ALA A 479 -20.27 -17.29 -3.99
CA ALA A 479 -21.65 -17.65 -4.33
C ALA A 479 -22.03 -19.07 -3.84
N ASP A 480 -21.08 -20.01 -3.79
CA ASP A 480 -21.31 -21.43 -3.55
C ASP A 480 -21.00 -21.94 -2.13
N GLY A 481 -20.37 -21.14 -1.33
CA GLY A 481 -20.25 -21.38 0.09
C GLY A 481 -19.10 -22.25 0.59
N SER A 482 -18.17 -22.74 -0.23
CA SER A 482 -17.00 -23.47 0.27
C SER A 482 -15.73 -22.61 0.27
N LEU A 483 -15.20 -22.26 1.45
CA LEU A 483 -13.81 -21.83 1.56
C LEU A 483 -12.93 -23.09 1.56
N PRO A 484 -11.81 -23.11 0.80
CA PRO A 484 -10.78 -24.13 1.05
C PRO A 484 -10.36 -23.97 2.51
N ALA A 485 -10.30 -25.08 3.22
CA ALA A 485 -9.78 -25.06 4.59
C ALA A 485 -8.32 -24.58 4.53
N ALA A 486 -7.99 -23.52 5.30
CA ALA A 486 -6.61 -23.16 5.50
C ALA A 486 -5.89 -24.35 6.14
N VAL A 487 -4.88 -24.88 5.45
CA VAL A 487 -4.03 -25.93 6.00
C VAL A 487 -2.86 -25.24 6.69
N PRO A 488 -2.79 -25.26 8.04
CA PRO A 488 -1.66 -24.64 8.75
C PRO A 488 -0.36 -25.34 8.32
N ILE A 489 0.69 -24.56 8.08
CA ILE A 489 2.04 -25.13 7.95
C ILE A 489 2.42 -25.71 9.31
N PRO A 490 2.84 -27.00 9.38
CA PRO A 490 3.34 -27.56 10.62
C PRO A 490 4.48 -26.69 11.15
N ALA A 491 4.48 -26.39 12.45
CA ALA A 491 5.63 -25.75 13.06
C ALA A 491 6.88 -26.60 12.77
N VAL A 492 7.88 -26.02 12.15
CA VAL A 492 9.18 -26.65 12.00
C VAL A 492 9.72 -26.85 13.41
N PRO A 493 10.15 -28.07 13.80
CA PRO A 493 10.58 -28.40 15.15
C PRO A 493 11.84 -27.61 15.55
#